data_365852f9a59863c3b64cf1f23a1a6c79
#
_entry.id   365852f9a59863c3b64cf1f23a1a6c79
#
_cell.length_a   1.000
_cell.length_b   1.000
_cell.length_c   1.000
_cell.angle_alpha   90.00
_cell.angle_beta   90.00
_cell.angle_gamma   90.00
#
_symmetry.space_group_name_H-M   'P 1'
#
loop_
_entity.id
_entity.type
_entity.pdbx_description
1 polymer ?
#
loop_
_entity_poly.entity_id
_entity_poly.type
_entity_poly.pdbx_seq_one_letter_code
_entity_poly.pdbx_strand_id
1 'polypeptide(L)'
;MNKIICPVPLSQRPINEFNSIRNSWIISWPLLEKNIFYRKLLYSWIFITPISLIISYGSDYLRNNILDLILISLTSSLLLPILLLTRQWLSWIYIYKRLNSENIEYEESGWYDGQVWEKPIDWRAKDLLIAQHQVKPIINHLKTIFMTLQL
;
A
#
# COMPACT_ATOMS: atom_id res chain seq x y z
N MET A 1 -33.24 19.91 -10.95
CA MET A 1 -32.23 18.93 -10.58
C MET A 1 -31.94 19.11 -9.09
N ASN A 2 -32.45 18.24 -8.25
CA ASN A 2 -32.17 18.26 -6.81
C ASN A 2 -30.67 17.95 -6.62
N LYS A 3 -29.89 18.93 -6.16
CA LYS A 3 -28.52 18.66 -5.70
C LYS A 3 -28.61 17.69 -4.53
N ILE A 4 -28.25 16.42 -4.76
CA ILE A 4 -28.09 15.45 -3.68
C ILE A 4 -26.96 15.98 -2.79
N ILE A 5 -27.31 16.48 -1.62
CA ILE A 5 -26.33 16.97 -0.64
C ILE A 5 -25.65 15.73 -0.06
N CYS A 6 -24.39 15.51 -0.41
CA CYS A 6 -23.60 14.40 0.09
C CYS A 6 -23.13 14.74 1.53
N PRO A 7 -23.55 13.99 2.55
CA PRO A 7 -23.14 14.24 3.94
C PRO A 7 -21.68 13.84 4.19
N VAL A 8 -21.09 12.99 3.32
CA VAL A 8 -19.73 12.45 3.50
C VAL A 8 -18.67 13.54 3.38
N PRO A 9 -17.79 13.71 4.38
CA PRO A 9 -16.67 14.64 4.34
C PRO A 9 -15.80 14.42 3.11
N LEU A 10 -15.26 15.49 2.53
CA LEU A 10 -14.46 15.43 1.30
C LEU A 10 -13.27 14.46 1.41
N SER A 11 -12.63 14.40 2.58
CA SER A 11 -11.48 13.50 2.84
C SER A 11 -11.85 12.04 2.83
N GLN A 12 -13.10 11.68 3.18
CA GLN A 12 -13.59 10.30 3.30
C GLN A 12 -14.31 9.82 2.03
N ARG A 13 -14.40 10.63 0.99
CA ARG A 13 -14.96 10.21 -0.30
C ARG A 13 -14.00 9.28 -1.01
N PRO A 14 -14.45 8.11 -1.53
CA PRO A 14 -13.56 7.12 -2.15
C PRO A 14 -12.66 7.66 -3.26
N ILE A 15 -13.18 8.58 -4.08
CA ILE A 15 -12.40 9.22 -5.16
C ILE A 15 -11.26 10.10 -4.61
N ASN A 16 -11.49 10.82 -3.50
CA ASN A 16 -10.48 11.66 -2.88
C ASN A 16 -9.44 10.83 -2.13
N GLU A 17 -9.86 9.75 -1.48
CA GLU A 17 -8.95 8.76 -0.91
C GLU A 17 -8.08 8.09 -1.98
N PHE A 18 -8.66 7.71 -3.12
CA PHE A 18 -7.90 7.21 -4.26
C PHE A 18 -6.84 8.22 -4.72
N ASN A 19 -7.20 9.49 -4.86
CA ASN A 19 -6.26 10.54 -5.25
C ASN A 19 -5.16 10.74 -4.19
N SER A 20 -5.47 10.67 -2.91
CA SER A 20 -4.48 10.78 -1.84
C SER A 20 -3.49 9.61 -1.85
N ILE A 21 -3.97 8.39 -2.07
CA ILE A 21 -3.14 7.18 -2.21
C ILE A 21 -2.25 7.29 -3.46
N ARG A 22 -2.82 7.70 -4.59
CA ARG A 22 -2.10 7.89 -5.85
C ARG A 22 -0.97 8.91 -5.73
N ASN A 23 -1.15 9.96 -4.93
CA ASN A 23 -0.16 11.02 -4.72
C ASN A 23 0.79 10.75 -3.55
N SER A 24 0.59 9.64 -2.82
CA SER A 24 1.46 9.27 -1.70
C SER A 24 2.85 8.85 -2.18
N TRP A 25 3.91 9.37 -1.53
CA TRP A 25 5.30 9.11 -1.90
C TRP A 25 5.67 7.61 -1.92
N ILE A 26 5.20 6.83 -0.96
CA ILE A 26 5.53 5.40 -0.85
C ILE A 26 4.50 4.52 -1.58
N ILE A 27 3.21 4.83 -1.43
CA ILE A 27 2.13 3.96 -1.91
C ILE A 27 1.97 4.07 -3.44
N SER A 28 2.44 5.16 -4.05
CA SER A 28 2.38 5.39 -5.50
C SER A 28 3.43 4.61 -6.31
N TRP A 29 4.40 3.94 -5.67
CA TRP A 29 5.46 3.23 -6.39
C TRP A 29 4.97 2.21 -7.43
N PRO A 30 3.92 1.41 -7.19
CA PRO A 30 3.41 0.47 -8.18
C PRO A 30 2.81 1.11 -9.46
N LEU A 31 2.57 2.44 -9.44
CA LEU A 31 2.15 3.20 -10.62
C LEU A 31 3.30 3.54 -11.57
N LEU A 32 4.54 3.44 -11.09
CA LEU A 32 5.73 3.74 -11.87
C LEU A 32 6.04 2.58 -12.82
N GLU A 33 6.92 2.85 -13.79
CA GLU A 33 7.47 1.80 -14.64
C GLU A 33 8.11 0.69 -13.80
N LYS A 34 7.99 -0.55 -14.25
CA LYS A 34 8.49 -1.74 -13.53
C LYS A 34 9.94 -1.59 -13.09
N ASN A 35 10.80 -1.08 -13.97
CA ASN A 35 12.23 -0.90 -13.67
C ASN A 35 12.47 0.10 -12.53
N ILE A 36 11.70 1.19 -12.50
CA ILE A 36 11.81 2.22 -11.45
C ILE A 36 11.28 1.67 -10.13
N PHE A 37 10.20 0.90 -10.18
CA PHE A 37 9.63 0.25 -9.01
C PHE A 37 10.62 -0.71 -8.35
N TYR A 38 11.22 -1.63 -9.13
CA TYR A 38 12.22 -2.56 -8.60
C TYR A 38 13.48 -1.85 -8.08
N ARG A 39 13.92 -0.80 -8.75
CA ARG A 39 15.03 0.03 -8.25
C ARG A 39 14.73 0.65 -6.89
N LYS A 40 13.52 1.16 -6.66
CA LYS A 40 13.13 1.72 -5.36
C LYS A 40 13.11 0.65 -4.26
N LEU A 41 12.63 -0.56 -4.56
CA LEU A 41 12.71 -1.70 -3.64
C LEU A 41 14.15 -2.09 -3.34
N LEU A 42 15.01 -2.17 -4.35
CA LEU A 42 16.43 -2.46 -4.19
C LEU A 42 17.13 -1.39 -3.33
N TYR A 43 16.86 -0.11 -3.57
CA TYR A 43 17.42 0.97 -2.76
C TYR A 43 16.94 0.91 -1.31
N SER A 44 15.68 0.56 -1.06
CA SER A 44 15.17 0.38 0.30
C SER A 44 15.89 -0.77 1.02
N TRP A 45 16.19 -1.85 0.31
CA TRP A 45 16.96 -2.98 0.84
C TRP A 45 18.41 -2.58 1.15
N ILE A 46 19.12 -1.96 0.18
CA ILE A 46 20.50 -1.49 0.37
C ILE A 46 20.60 -0.50 1.51
N PHE A 47 19.62 0.39 1.67
CA PHE A 47 19.60 1.39 2.73
C PHE A 47 19.51 0.78 4.14
N ILE A 48 18.75 -0.31 4.32
CA ILE A 48 18.59 -0.95 5.62
C ILE A 48 19.70 -1.94 5.95
N THR A 49 20.43 -2.45 4.94
CA THR A 49 21.49 -3.45 5.12
C THR A 49 22.58 -3.03 6.12
N PRO A 50 23.14 -1.80 6.10
CA PRO A 50 24.16 -1.41 7.08
C PRO A 50 23.61 -1.36 8.52
N ILE A 51 22.36 -0.97 8.69
CA ILE A 51 21.69 -0.97 10.01
C ILE A 51 21.55 -2.40 10.52
N SER A 52 21.14 -3.32 9.65
CA SER A 52 21.03 -4.75 9.97
C SER A 52 22.39 -5.36 10.33
N LEU A 53 23.46 -4.97 9.63
CA LEU A 53 24.84 -5.40 9.95
C LEU A 53 25.27 -4.92 11.36
N ILE A 54 25.00 -3.67 11.71
CA ILE A 54 25.34 -3.11 13.02
C ILE A 54 24.59 -3.87 14.13
N ILE A 55 23.30 -4.14 13.93
CA ILE A 55 22.49 -4.89 14.90
C ILE A 55 23.01 -6.34 15.05
N SER A 56 23.32 -7.01 13.94
CA SER A 56 23.83 -8.39 13.94
C SER A 56 25.22 -8.49 14.59
N TYR A 57 26.06 -7.47 14.43
CA TYR A 57 27.39 -7.39 15.06
C TYR A 57 27.32 -7.30 16.58
N GLY A 58 26.20 -6.87 17.16
CA GLY A 58 25.97 -6.84 18.61
C GLY A 58 25.88 -8.23 19.26
N SER A 59 25.73 -9.30 18.46
CA SER A 59 25.73 -10.68 18.94
C SER A 59 27.14 -11.26 18.96
N ASP A 60 27.63 -11.75 20.11
CA ASP A 60 28.95 -12.35 20.25
C ASP A 60 29.11 -13.59 19.35
N TYR A 61 28.04 -14.37 19.19
CA TYR A 61 28.03 -15.56 18.31
C TYR A 61 28.26 -15.16 16.83
N LEU A 62 27.52 -14.17 16.34
CA LEU A 62 27.62 -13.72 14.95
C LEU A 62 28.95 -13.00 14.66
N ARG A 63 29.45 -12.27 15.64
CA ARG A 63 30.75 -11.58 15.51
C ARG A 63 31.91 -12.53 15.29
N ASN A 64 31.86 -13.73 15.87
CA ASN A 64 32.89 -14.75 15.69
C ASN A 64 32.75 -15.53 14.38
N ASN A 65 31.57 -15.51 13.74
CA ASN A 65 31.27 -16.21 12.49
C ASN A 65 30.88 -15.22 11.39
N ILE A 66 31.85 -14.68 10.65
CA ILE A 66 31.64 -13.62 9.66
C ILE A 66 30.63 -14.03 8.57
N LEU A 67 30.65 -15.28 8.11
CA LEU A 67 29.70 -15.77 7.10
C LEU A 67 28.25 -15.71 7.61
N ASP A 68 28.00 -16.20 8.84
CA ASP A 68 26.68 -16.17 9.45
C ASP A 68 26.22 -14.73 9.69
N LEU A 69 27.12 -13.84 10.11
CA LEU A 69 26.83 -12.43 10.30
C LEU A 69 26.36 -11.78 8.99
N ILE A 70 27.04 -12.01 7.87
CA ILE A 70 26.65 -11.47 6.57
C ILE A 70 25.31 -12.06 6.12
N LEU A 71 25.14 -13.37 6.18
CA LEU A 71 23.90 -14.03 5.75
C LEU A 71 22.69 -13.57 6.56
N ILE A 72 22.79 -13.52 7.88
CA ILE A 72 21.71 -13.11 8.76
C ILE A 72 21.39 -11.62 8.55
N SER A 73 22.38 -10.75 8.40
CA SER A 73 22.14 -9.35 8.14
C SER A 73 21.51 -9.08 6.77
N LEU A 74 21.91 -9.82 5.72
CA LEU A 74 21.27 -9.71 4.39
C LEU A 74 19.84 -10.21 4.39
N THR A 75 19.57 -11.35 5.06
CA THR A 75 18.20 -11.89 5.16
C THR A 75 17.29 -11.04 6.02
N SER A 76 17.75 -10.56 7.17
CA SER A 76 16.96 -9.69 8.04
C SER A 76 16.68 -8.32 7.41
N SER A 77 17.59 -7.80 6.58
CA SER A 77 17.36 -6.53 5.86
C SER A 77 16.25 -6.61 4.81
N LEU A 78 15.87 -7.81 4.32
CA LEU A 78 14.72 -8.00 3.43
C LEU A 78 13.38 -7.68 4.10
N LEU A 79 13.32 -7.63 5.42
CA LEU A 79 12.10 -7.34 6.16
C LEU A 79 11.52 -5.97 5.76
N LEU A 80 12.34 -4.94 5.58
CA LEU A 80 11.87 -3.60 5.21
C LEU A 80 11.18 -3.57 3.83
N PRO A 81 11.78 -4.03 2.72
CA PRO A 81 11.09 -4.05 1.44
C PRO A 81 9.82 -4.92 1.45
N ILE A 82 9.79 -6.03 2.21
CA ILE A 82 8.59 -6.85 2.36
C ILE A 82 7.48 -6.08 3.08
N LEU A 83 7.78 -5.36 4.16
CA LEU A 83 6.82 -4.52 4.87
C LEU A 83 6.29 -3.38 3.97
N LEU A 84 7.15 -2.74 3.18
CA LEU A 84 6.75 -1.71 2.23
C LEU A 84 5.79 -2.26 1.16
N LEU A 85 6.11 -3.42 0.59
CA LEU A 85 5.24 -4.11 -0.38
C LEU A 85 3.88 -4.47 0.23
N THR A 86 3.89 -5.03 1.44
CA THR A 86 2.67 -5.40 2.16
C THR A 86 1.78 -4.18 2.41
N ARG A 87 2.37 -3.08 2.88
CA ARG A 87 1.66 -1.81 3.08
C ARG A 87 1.04 -1.28 1.77
N GLN A 88 1.80 -1.29 0.69
CA GLN A 88 1.30 -0.87 -0.62
C GLN A 88 0.13 -1.74 -1.07
N TRP A 89 0.28 -3.07 -0.98
CA TRP A 89 -0.76 -4.02 -1.37
C TRP A 89 -2.05 -3.83 -0.56
N LEU A 90 -1.96 -3.71 0.77
CA LEU A 90 -3.10 -3.48 1.65
C LEU A 90 -3.81 -2.16 1.33
N SER A 91 -3.06 -1.08 1.07
CA SER A 91 -3.63 0.23 0.73
C SER A 91 -4.41 0.19 -0.59
N TRP A 92 -3.87 -0.50 -1.61
CA TRP A 92 -4.55 -0.65 -2.90
C TRP A 92 -5.78 -1.57 -2.84
N ILE A 93 -5.75 -2.64 -2.03
CA ILE A 93 -6.92 -3.48 -1.78
C ILE A 93 -8.01 -2.70 -1.03
N TYR A 94 -7.63 -1.92 -0.02
CA TYR A 94 -8.56 -1.10 0.75
C TYR A 94 -9.33 -0.14 -0.16
N ILE A 95 -8.62 0.63 -0.99
CA ILE A 95 -9.29 1.58 -1.90
C ILE A 95 -10.12 0.87 -2.97
N TYR A 96 -9.68 -0.28 -3.47
CA TYR A 96 -10.46 -1.10 -4.39
C TYR A 96 -11.81 -1.51 -3.80
N LYS A 97 -11.81 -1.99 -2.55
CA LYS A 97 -13.04 -2.35 -1.85
C LYS A 97 -13.97 -1.14 -1.67
N ARG A 98 -13.42 0.00 -1.25
CA ARG A 98 -14.22 1.24 -1.06
C ARG A 98 -14.81 1.79 -2.36
N LEU A 99 -14.09 1.72 -3.46
CA LEU A 99 -14.59 2.12 -4.78
C LEU A 99 -15.70 1.18 -5.26
N ASN A 100 -15.58 -0.13 -5.05
CA ASN A 100 -16.60 -1.12 -5.44
C ASN A 100 -17.81 -1.17 -4.50
N SER A 101 -17.70 -0.65 -3.29
CA SER A 101 -18.79 -0.62 -2.32
C SER A 101 -19.93 0.28 -2.79
N GLU A 102 -21.16 -0.17 -2.63
CA GLU A 102 -22.38 0.62 -2.89
C GLU A 102 -22.59 1.70 -1.85
N ASN A 103 -22.11 1.45 -0.62
CA ASN A 103 -22.24 2.33 0.52
C ASN A 103 -20.90 2.94 0.89
N ILE A 104 -20.93 4.16 1.42
CA ILE A 104 -19.77 4.81 2.03
C ILE A 104 -20.01 4.84 3.54
N GLU A 105 -19.15 4.15 4.27
CA GLU A 105 -19.05 4.31 5.71
C GLU A 105 -18.22 5.57 5.99
N TYR A 106 -18.72 6.47 6.81
CA TYR A 106 -18.05 7.72 7.15
C TYR A 106 -18.28 8.07 8.62
N GLU A 107 -17.39 8.87 9.18
CA GLU A 107 -17.45 9.35 10.55
C GLU A 107 -17.69 10.86 10.53
N GLU A 108 -18.67 11.34 11.32
CA GLU A 108 -18.87 12.75 11.58
C GLU A 108 -18.08 13.17 12.83
N SER A 109 -17.31 14.24 12.71
CA SER A 109 -16.66 14.97 13.81
C SER A 109 -15.90 14.16 14.87
N GLY A 110 -15.22 13.06 14.49
CA GLY A 110 -14.25 12.39 15.38
C GLY A 110 -14.85 11.51 16.49
N TRP A 111 -16.16 11.30 16.51
CA TRP A 111 -16.81 10.26 17.29
C TRP A 111 -17.07 9.03 16.42
N TYR A 112 -16.92 7.86 17.00
CA TYR A 112 -17.03 6.54 16.37
C TYR A 112 -18.49 6.16 15.99
N ASP A 113 -19.23 7.10 15.45
CA ASP A 113 -20.59 6.89 14.95
C ASP A 113 -20.52 6.62 13.45
N GLY A 114 -20.11 5.40 13.10
CA GLY A 114 -20.03 4.96 11.71
C GLY A 114 -21.38 5.11 11.01
N GLN A 115 -21.54 6.22 10.30
CA GLN A 115 -22.73 6.45 9.47
C GLN A 115 -22.52 5.84 8.10
N VAL A 116 -23.61 5.39 7.49
CA VAL A 116 -23.59 4.75 6.17
C VAL A 116 -24.40 5.59 5.21
N TRP A 117 -23.79 5.98 4.09
CA TRP A 117 -24.47 6.71 3.03
C TRP A 117 -24.43 5.93 1.71
N GLU A 118 -25.59 5.78 1.09
CA GLU A 118 -25.72 5.06 -0.19
C GLU A 118 -25.28 5.96 -1.35
N LYS A 119 -24.35 5.47 -2.19
CA LYS A 119 -23.86 6.22 -3.34
C LYS A 119 -24.93 6.34 -4.43
N PRO A 120 -25.11 7.52 -5.04
CA PRO A 120 -25.90 7.66 -6.26
C PRO A 120 -25.37 6.76 -7.39
N ILE A 121 -26.25 6.32 -8.29
CA ILE A 121 -25.91 5.41 -9.40
C ILE A 121 -24.77 5.97 -10.27
N ASP A 122 -24.78 7.27 -10.53
CA ASP A 122 -23.75 7.94 -11.35
C ASP A 122 -22.37 7.89 -10.68
N TRP A 123 -22.31 7.97 -9.35
CA TRP A 123 -21.07 7.86 -8.59
C TRP A 123 -20.57 6.43 -8.56
N ARG A 124 -21.47 5.45 -8.38
CA ARG A 124 -21.12 4.03 -8.42
C ARG A 124 -20.49 3.65 -9.75
N ALA A 125 -21.07 4.11 -10.88
CA ALA A 125 -20.56 3.83 -12.22
C ALA A 125 -19.14 4.38 -12.40
N LYS A 126 -18.88 5.63 -11.97
CA LYS A 126 -17.54 6.26 -12.03
C LYS A 126 -16.53 5.55 -11.14
N ASP A 127 -16.90 5.28 -9.89
CA ASP A 127 -16.04 4.58 -8.93
C ASP A 127 -15.68 3.19 -9.43
N LEU A 128 -16.63 2.46 -10.00
CA LEU A 128 -16.44 1.13 -10.57
C LEU A 128 -15.46 1.16 -11.76
N LEU A 129 -15.57 2.14 -12.65
CA LEU A 129 -14.65 2.30 -13.77
C LEU A 129 -13.21 2.53 -13.28
N ILE A 130 -13.01 3.39 -12.27
CA ILE A 130 -11.69 3.62 -11.67
C ILE A 130 -11.16 2.34 -11.01
N ALA A 131 -12.00 1.64 -10.24
CA ALA A 131 -11.62 0.41 -9.58
C ALA A 131 -11.13 -0.65 -10.57
N GLN A 132 -11.88 -0.87 -11.66
CA GLN A 132 -11.57 -1.93 -12.63
C GLN A 132 -10.39 -1.56 -13.55
N HIS A 133 -10.31 -0.32 -14.02
CA HIS A 133 -9.33 0.06 -15.03
C HIS A 133 -8.03 0.62 -14.44
N GLN A 134 -8.05 1.25 -13.27
CA GLN A 134 -6.86 1.85 -12.68
C GLN A 134 -6.33 1.07 -11.48
N VAL A 135 -7.19 0.60 -10.57
CA VAL A 135 -6.75 -0.03 -9.33
C VAL A 135 -6.47 -1.52 -9.49
N LYS A 136 -7.35 -2.25 -10.17
CA LYS A 136 -7.22 -3.71 -10.36
C LYS A 136 -5.91 -4.14 -11.02
N PRO A 137 -5.40 -3.47 -12.08
CA PRO A 137 -4.10 -3.80 -12.68
C PRO A 137 -2.94 -3.68 -11.69
N ILE A 138 -2.97 -2.67 -10.81
CA ILE A 138 -1.95 -2.45 -9.79
C ILE A 138 -1.96 -3.59 -8.78
N ILE A 139 -3.13 -4.00 -8.30
CA ILE A 139 -3.27 -5.12 -7.37
C ILE A 139 -2.75 -6.41 -7.99
N ASN A 140 -3.09 -6.68 -9.25
CA ASN A 140 -2.61 -7.87 -9.96
C ASN A 140 -1.07 -7.85 -10.12
N HIS A 141 -0.49 -6.70 -10.43
CA HIS A 141 0.97 -6.54 -10.51
C HIS A 141 1.63 -6.83 -9.15
N LEU A 142 1.13 -6.24 -8.07
CA LEU A 142 1.64 -6.49 -6.71
C LEU A 142 1.47 -7.96 -6.30
N LYS A 143 0.33 -8.58 -6.63
CA LYS A 143 0.07 -10.00 -6.35
C LYS A 143 1.11 -10.89 -7.05
N THR A 144 1.43 -10.60 -8.31
CA THR A 144 2.46 -11.35 -9.06
C THR A 144 3.81 -11.26 -8.37
N ILE A 145 4.21 -10.08 -7.89
CA ILE A 145 5.47 -9.89 -7.17
C ILE A 145 5.50 -10.70 -5.87
N PHE A 146 4.40 -10.69 -5.09
CA PHE A 146 4.32 -11.52 -3.88
C PHE A 146 4.47 -13.00 -4.19
N MET A 147 3.83 -13.50 -5.25
CA MET A 147 3.95 -14.90 -5.65
C MET A 147 5.38 -15.26 -6.08
N THR A 148 6.10 -14.36 -6.76
CA THR A 148 7.50 -14.61 -7.17
C THR A 148 8.49 -14.54 -6.01
N LEU A 149 8.15 -13.87 -4.92
CA LEU A 149 9.00 -13.81 -3.71
C LEU A 149 8.82 -15.03 -2.79
N GLN A 150 7.77 -15.84 -2.99
CA GLN A 150 7.49 -17.05 -2.21
C GLN A 150 8.09 -18.32 -2.84
N LEU A 151 8.62 -18.24 -4.06
CA LEU A 151 9.31 -19.30 -4.77
C LEU A 151 10.83 -19.21 -4.57
#